data_6cae1366beba5cfd4101dc5ee6cece44
#
_entry.id   6cae1366beba5cfd4101dc5ee6cece44
#
_cell.length_a   1.000
_cell.length_b   1.000
_cell.length_c   1.000
_cell.angle_alpha   90.00
_cell.angle_beta   90.00
_cell.angle_gamma   90.00
#
_symmetry.space_group_name_H-M   'P 1'
#
loop_
_entity.id
_entity.type
_entity.pdbx_description
1 polymer ?
#
loop_
_entity_poly.entity_id
_entity_poly.type
_entity_poly.pdbx_seq_one_letter_code
_entity_poly.pdbx_strand_id
1 'polypeptide(L)'
;MVGGGAGSFIGPVHRMAAELDREIEMVAGAFRRDPAKYLAAGAAWGLPPERSYADWREMIAAEAARPDGAQFIAITTPNHLHLPIAREALAAGLHVLCDKPATATLAEAVELRDCVKASGRLYGLTHTYTGYPMVREAREIVRRGDLGALRKVVVEYSQGWLAEPIERSGDHKQATWRADPAEQGEGGCIGDIGVHSFNIVEFVSGLQVSRVCADLSSVVPGRRLDDDCNVLLRFDGGARGVLIASQIAAGDRNGLRLRVYGEKGGLDWSHEQPDRLTINWLKAPTQ
;
A
#
# COMPACT_ATOMS: atom_id res chain seq x y z
N MET A 1 6.80 -7.23 14.72
CA MET A 1 6.12 -7.36 13.40
C MET A 1 5.09 -8.47 13.46
N VAL A 2 3.92 -8.26 12.85
CA VAL A 2 2.87 -9.29 12.68
C VAL A 2 2.76 -9.68 11.20
N GLY A 3 2.85 -10.97 10.90
CA GLY A 3 3.01 -11.45 9.53
C GLY A 3 4.43 -11.25 9.00
N GLY A 4 4.61 -11.33 7.72
CA GLY A 4 5.88 -11.00 7.07
C GLY A 4 7.02 -11.98 7.27
N GLY A 5 6.79 -13.14 7.87
CA GLY A 5 7.82 -14.16 8.10
C GLY A 5 8.37 -14.80 6.80
N ALA A 6 9.23 -15.80 6.96
CA ALA A 6 9.89 -16.48 5.84
C ALA A 6 8.93 -16.87 4.71
N GLY A 7 9.28 -16.54 3.48
CA GLY A 7 8.46 -16.75 2.28
C GLY A 7 7.38 -15.69 2.04
N SER A 8 7.34 -14.60 2.84
CA SER A 8 6.54 -13.42 2.49
C SER A 8 7.33 -12.48 1.59
N PHE A 9 6.61 -11.74 0.77
CA PHE A 9 7.22 -10.72 -0.10
C PHE A 9 7.56 -9.45 0.70
N ILE A 10 6.59 -8.92 1.46
CA ILE A 10 6.68 -7.55 1.99
C ILE A 10 7.38 -7.46 3.35
N GLY A 11 7.37 -8.51 4.18
CA GLY A 11 8.01 -8.49 5.49
C GLY A 11 9.50 -8.17 5.46
N PRO A 12 10.32 -8.83 4.61
CA PRO A 12 11.73 -8.47 4.43
C PRO A 12 11.96 -7.03 3.99
N VAL A 13 11.08 -6.48 3.16
CA VAL A 13 11.15 -5.08 2.70
C VAL A 13 10.91 -4.11 3.86
N HIS A 14 9.88 -4.36 4.68
CA HIS A 14 9.62 -3.56 5.88
C HIS A 14 10.81 -3.59 6.85
N ARG A 15 11.39 -4.76 7.10
CA ARG A 15 12.55 -4.88 7.96
C ARG A 15 13.76 -4.12 7.40
N MET A 16 14.10 -4.34 6.14
CA MET A 16 15.21 -3.67 5.48
C MET A 16 15.06 -2.14 5.55
N ALA A 17 13.86 -1.63 5.28
CA ALA A 17 13.59 -0.20 5.34
C ALA A 17 13.68 0.35 6.76
N ALA A 18 13.22 -0.39 7.77
CA ALA A 18 13.26 0.01 9.18
C ALA A 18 14.70 0.04 9.73
N GLU A 19 15.53 -0.92 9.37
CA GLU A 19 16.88 -1.07 9.90
C GLU A 19 17.97 -0.33 9.08
N LEU A 20 17.60 0.31 7.94
CA LEU A 20 18.55 0.89 6.98
C LEU A 20 19.45 1.96 7.59
N ASP A 21 18.89 2.84 8.40
CA ASP A 21 19.59 3.95 9.09
C ASP A 21 19.92 3.64 10.56
N ARG A 22 19.57 2.43 11.04
CA ARG A 22 19.77 1.94 12.41
C ARG A 22 19.00 2.70 13.50
N GLU A 23 17.96 3.43 13.11
CA GLU A 23 17.07 4.12 14.06
C GLU A 23 15.96 3.20 14.60
N ILE A 24 15.67 2.10 13.90
CA ILE A 24 14.63 1.14 14.24
C ILE A 24 15.22 -0.27 14.27
N GLU A 25 14.88 -1.01 15.34
CA GLU A 25 15.24 -2.41 15.53
C GLU A 25 13.99 -3.29 15.62
N MET A 26 14.01 -4.43 14.96
CA MET A 26 12.94 -5.42 15.09
C MET A 26 13.17 -6.30 16.32
N VAL A 27 12.41 -6.07 17.38
CA VAL A 27 12.60 -6.72 18.68
C VAL A 27 11.67 -7.89 18.93
N ALA A 28 10.53 -8.00 18.23
CA ALA A 28 9.54 -9.05 18.46
C ALA A 28 8.79 -9.43 17.18
N GLY A 29 8.26 -10.65 17.13
CA GLY A 29 7.55 -11.11 15.95
C GLY A 29 6.51 -12.22 16.18
N ALA A 30 5.37 -12.10 15.45
CA ALA A 30 4.35 -13.13 15.35
C ALA A 30 4.18 -13.51 13.85
N PHE A 31 4.96 -14.46 13.36
CA PHE A 31 5.07 -14.80 11.94
C PHE A 31 4.27 -16.04 11.52
N ARG A 32 3.99 -16.93 12.46
CA ARG A 32 3.34 -18.23 12.22
C ARG A 32 2.46 -18.58 13.41
N ARG A 33 1.26 -19.09 13.14
CA ARG A 33 0.37 -19.63 14.17
C ARG A 33 0.70 -21.07 14.58
N ASP A 34 1.52 -21.77 13.80
CA ASP A 34 1.91 -23.15 14.06
C ASP A 34 2.89 -23.19 15.25
N PRO A 35 2.52 -23.82 16.41
CA PRO A 35 3.36 -23.91 17.58
C PRO A 35 4.72 -24.56 17.33
N ALA A 36 4.81 -25.46 16.36
CA ALA A 36 6.07 -26.12 16.00
C ALA A 36 7.01 -25.24 15.15
N LYS A 37 6.48 -24.12 14.59
CA LYS A 37 7.21 -23.32 13.60
C LYS A 37 7.46 -21.87 14.01
N TYR A 38 6.76 -21.34 15.02
CA TYR A 38 6.89 -19.91 15.35
C TYR A 38 8.26 -19.56 15.92
N LEU A 39 8.84 -20.41 16.76
CA LEU A 39 10.20 -20.23 17.31
C LEU A 39 11.26 -20.25 16.21
N ALA A 40 11.17 -21.24 15.30
CA ALA A 40 12.08 -21.30 14.15
C ALA A 40 11.92 -20.09 13.22
N ALA A 41 10.68 -19.59 13.06
CA ALA A 41 10.42 -18.37 12.29
C ALA A 41 11.02 -17.14 12.96
N GLY A 42 10.91 -17.01 14.29
CA GLY A 42 11.55 -15.93 15.05
C GLY A 42 13.08 -16.00 14.98
N ALA A 43 13.65 -17.17 15.18
CA ALA A 43 15.10 -17.39 15.10
C ALA A 43 15.66 -17.04 13.69
N ALA A 44 14.93 -17.34 12.63
CA ALA A 44 15.31 -16.97 11.26
C ALA A 44 15.36 -15.43 11.04
N TRP A 45 14.72 -14.67 11.91
CA TRP A 45 14.75 -13.21 11.95
C TRP A 45 15.67 -12.64 13.04
N GLY A 46 16.42 -13.50 13.75
CA GLY A 46 17.34 -13.11 14.81
C GLY A 46 16.65 -12.75 16.13
N LEU A 47 15.38 -13.12 16.29
CA LEU A 47 14.64 -12.85 17.52
C LEU A 47 14.91 -13.93 18.57
N PRO A 48 15.01 -13.56 19.86
CA PRO A 48 15.10 -14.51 20.93
C PRO A 48 13.76 -15.26 21.14
N PRO A 49 13.80 -16.48 21.71
CA PRO A 49 12.61 -17.31 21.89
C PRO A 49 11.47 -16.60 22.65
N GLU A 50 11.81 -15.84 23.69
CA GLU A 50 10.87 -15.12 24.54
C GLU A 50 10.22 -13.89 23.88
N ARG A 51 10.68 -13.49 22.70
CA ARG A 51 10.09 -12.44 21.88
C ARG A 51 9.59 -12.94 20.51
N SER A 52 9.48 -14.27 20.38
CA SER A 52 8.89 -14.97 19.24
C SER A 52 7.54 -15.55 19.67
N TYR A 53 6.46 -15.13 19.04
CA TYR A 53 5.10 -15.43 19.47
C TYR A 53 4.34 -16.25 18.42
N ALA A 54 3.48 -17.17 18.88
CA ALA A 54 2.57 -17.92 18.02
C ALA A 54 1.31 -17.11 17.67
N ASP A 55 0.87 -16.28 18.60
CA ASP A 55 -0.31 -15.41 18.42
C ASP A 55 0.09 -13.93 18.59
N TRP A 56 -0.43 -13.10 17.71
CA TRP A 56 -0.16 -11.66 17.70
C TRP A 56 -0.81 -10.94 18.89
N ARG A 57 -1.90 -11.47 19.48
CA ARG A 57 -2.52 -10.90 20.68
C ARG A 57 -1.61 -11.07 21.89
N GLU A 58 -1.04 -12.27 22.04
CA GLU A 58 -0.04 -12.53 23.06
C GLU A 58 1.17 -11.60 22.91
N MET A 59 1.64 -11.43 21.67
CA MET A 59 2.74 -10.51 21.37
C MET A 59 2.39 -9.07 21.79
N ILE A 60 1.24 -8.54 21.39
CA ILE A 60 0.83 -7.16 21.69
C ILE A 60 0.74 -6.97 23.21
N ALA A 61 0.09 -7.88 23.92
CA ALA A 61 -0.05 -7.80 25.38
C ALA A 61 1.30 -7.88 26.11
N ALA A 62 2.15 -8.82 25.71
CA ALA A 62 3.48 -9.00 26.32
C ALA A 62 4.38 -7.78 26.06
N GLU A 63 4.46 -7.32 24.81
CA GLU A 63 5.32 -6.19 24.44
C GLU A 63 4.84 -4.87 25.06
N ALA A 64 3.53 -4.63 25.17
CA ALA A 64 2.97 -3.44 25.82
C ALA A 64 3.25 -3.41 27.34
N ALA A 65 3.43 -4.57 27.97
CA ALA A 65 3.70 -4.68 29.41
C ALA A 65 5.20 -4.61 29.77
N ARG A 66 6.09 -4.73 28.81
CA ARG A 66 7.54 -4.74 29.05
C ARG A 66 8.10 -3.32 29.18
N PRO A 67 9.06 -3.06 30.07
CA PRO A 67 9.78 -1.77 30.14
C PRO A 67 10.66 -1.53 28.89
N ASP A 68 11.14 -2.60 28.24
CA ASP A 68 11.91 -2.59 26.99
C ASP A 68 11.07 -3.06 25.78
N GLY A 69 9.77 -2.94 25.86
CA GLY A 69 8.83 -3.45 24.88
C GLY A 69 8.84 -2.68 23.55
N ALA A 70 8.15 -3.22 22.57
CA ALA A 70 8.01 -2.57 21.27
C ALA A 70 7.29 -1.22 21.39
N GLN A 71 7.73 -0.22 20.63
CA GLN A 71 7.09 1.10 20.57
C GLN A 71 5.96 1.14 19.54
N PHE A 72 6.06 0.32 18.50
CA PHE A 72 5.04 0.20 17.46
C PHE A 72 4.98 -1.21 16.89
N ILE A 73 3.86 -1.53 16.26
CA ILE A 73 3.62 -2.80 15.57
C ILE A 73 3.62 -2.56 14.06
N ALA A 74 4.45 -3.31 13.32
CA ALA A 74 4.39 -3.38 11.86
C ALA A 74 3.45 -4.52 11.44
N ILE A 75 2.40 -4.22 10.66
CA ILE A 75 1.38 -5.15 10.19
C ILE A 75 1.62 -5.45 8.71
N THR A 76 1.90 -6.72 8.39
CA THR A 76 2.23 -7.21 7.04
C THR A 76 1.46 -8.51 6.72
N THR A 77 0.24 -8.59 7.21
CA THR A 77 -0.70 -9.72 7.04
C THR A 77 -1.57 -9.53 5.80
N PRO A 78 -2.41 -10.54 5.41
CA PRO A 78 -3.55 -10.30 4.52
C PRO A 78 -4.51 -9.24 5.07
N ASN A 79 -5.23 -8.58 4.16
CA ASN A 79 -5.99 -7.34 4.43
C ASN A 79 -7.04 -7.48 5.54
N HIS A 80 -7.75 -8.61 5.60
CA HIS A 80 -8.79 -8.88 6.61
C HIS A 80 -8.27 -8.87 8.06
N LEU A 81 -6.96 -8.95 8.27
CA LEU A 81 -6.33 -8.91 9.58
C LEU A 81 -5.81 -7.52 9.97
N HIS A 82 -5.84 -6.54 9.06
CA HIS A 82 -5.28 -5.22 9.35
C HIS A 82 -6.02 -4.51 10.48
N LEU A 83 -7.35 -4.39 10.38
CA LEU A 83 -8.15 -3.75 11.43
C LEU A 83 -8.08 -4.46 12.79
N PRO A 84 -8.29 -5.78 12.90
CA PRO A 84 -8.23 -6.46 14.20
C PRO A 84 -6.90 -6.24 14.93
N ILE A 85 -5.77 -6.36 14.20
CA ILE A 85 -4.44 -6.18 14.79
C ILE A 85 -4.20 -4.72 15.16
N ALA A 86 -4.53 -3.78 14.26
CA ALA A 86 -4.34 -2.35 14.51
C ALA A 86 -5.15 -1.86 15.72
N ARG A 87 -6.41 -2.28 15.82
CA ARG A 87 -7.30 -1.94 16.93
C ARG A 87 -6.72 -2.37 18.28
N GLU A 88 -6.25 -3.60 18.37
CA GLU A 88 -5.71 -4.15 19.60
C GLU A 88 -4.36 -3.51 19.96
N ALA A 89 -3.48 -3.26 18.99
CA ALA A 89 -2.23 -2.55 19.21
C ALA A 89 -2.45 -1.10 19.69
N LEU A 90 -3.36 -0.37 19.06
CA LEU A 90 -3.73 0.99 19.45
C LEU A 90 -4.33 1.04 20.87
N ALA A 91 -5.22 0.08 21.19
CA ALA A 91 -5.81 -0.04 22.53
C ALA A 91 -4.77 -0.37 23.60
N ALA A 92 -3.75 -1.16 23.26
CA ALA A 92 -2.62 -1.46 24.14
C ALA A 92 -1.60 -0.31 24.26
N GLY A 93 -1.85 0.82 23.58
CA GLY A 93 -0.98 2.00 23.66
C GLY A 93 0.23 1.97 22.73
N LEU A 94 0.27 1.08 21.74
CA LEU A 94 1.34 0.97 20.75
C LEU A 94 0.99 1.79 19.50
N HIS A 95 2.00 2.34 18.83
CA HIS A 95 1.84 2.90 17.52
C HIS A 95 1.71 1.79 16.47
N VAL A 96 1.19 2.10 15.28
CA VAL A 96 0.98 1.13 14.21
C VAL A 96 1.59 1.64 12.91
N LEU A 97 2.33 0.76 12.22
CA LEU A 97 2.71 0.88 10.82
C LEU A 97 2.05 -0.28 10.08
N CYS A 98 1.12 0.01 9.18
CA CYS A 98 0.37 -1.01 8.46
C CYS A 98 0.69 -0.99 6.97
N ASP A 99 0.78 -2.18 6.37
CA ASP A 99 0.82 -2.27 4.91
C ASP A 99 -0.53 -1.87 4.30
N LYS A 100 -0.51 -1.47 3.05
CA LYS A 100 -1.73 -1.10 2.32
C LYS A 100 -2.49 -2.36 1.83
N PRO A 101 -3.79 -2.26 1.58
CA PRO A 101 -4.70 -1.17 1.95
C PRO A 101 -4.90 -1.09 3.47
N ALA A 102 -5.45 0.00 3.96
CA ALA A 102 -5.65 0.19 5.40
C ALA A 102 -6.51 -0.91 6.02
N THR A 103 -7.53 -1.34 5.30
CA THR A 103 -8.53 -2.35 5.70
C THR A 103 -9.08 -3.08 4.48
N ALA A 104 -9.84 -4.14 4.69
CA ALA A 104 -10.51 -4.90 3.64
C ALA A 104 -11.81 -4.25 3.13
N THR A 105 -12.48 -3.45 3.96
CA THR A 105 -13.76 -2.79 3.64
C THR A 105 -13.78 -1.32 4.08
N LEU A 106 -14.72 -0.54 3.50
CA LEU A 106 -14.94 0.85 3.90
C LEU A 106 -15.42 0.95 5.36
N ALA A 107 -16.29 0.06 5.80
CA ALA A 107 -16.80 0.05 7.18
C ALA A 107 -15.65 -0.11 8.18
N GLU A 108 -14.73 -1.03 7.92
CA GLU A 108 -13.52 -1.21 8.71
C GLU A 108 -12.60 0.02 8.68
N ALA A 109 -12.50 0.73 7.57
CA ALA A 109 -11.69 1.95 7.48
C ALA A 109 -12.27 3.08 8.34
N VAL A 110 -13.60 3.19 8.40
CA VAL A 110 -14.28 4.12 9.30
C VAL A 110 -14.03 3.76 10.77
N GLU A 111 -14.14 2.49 11.13
CA GLU A 111 -13.83 2.01 12.48
C GLU A 111 -12.36 2.27 12.84
N LEU A 112 -11.42 1.95 11.94
CA LEU A 112 -10.00 2.21 12.14
C LEU A 112 -9.70 3.68 12.40
N ARG A 113 -10.28 4.58 11.61
CA ARG A 113 -10.16 6.04 11.82
C ARG A 113 -10.57 6.43 13.24
N ASP A 114 -11.67 5.89 13.74
CA ASP A 114 -12.20 6.22 15.05
C ASP A 114 -11.32 5.61 16.16
N CYS A 115 -10.80 4.39 15.97
CA CYS A 115 -9.81 3.78 16.86
C CYS A 115 -8.53 4.62 16.96
N VAL A 116 -7.98 5.07 15.82
CA VAL A 116 -6.78 5.92 15.79
C VAL A 116 -7.01 7.22 16.56
N LYS A 117 -8.14 7.90 16.31
CA LYS A 117 -8.48 9.14 17.02
C LYS A 117 -8.62 8.94 18.54
N ALA A 118 -9.27 7.85 18.94
CA ALA A 118 -9.50 7.55 20.37
C ALA A 118 -8.22 7.17 21.11
N SER A 119 -7.28 6.49 20.44
CA SER A 119 -6.05 6.00 21.07
C SER A 119 -5.02 7.10 21.36
N GLY A 120 -5.04 8.19 20.61
CA GLY A 120 -3.98 9.21 20.62
C GLY A 120 -2.62 8.69 20.12
N ARG A 121 -2.59 7.54 19.47
CA ARG A 121 -1.38 6.92 18.90
C ARG A 121 -1.26 7.22 17.41
N LEU A 122 -0.06 7.09 16.89
CA LEU A 122 0.21 7.25 15.46
C LEU A 122 -0.17 5.98 14.69
N TYR A 123 -0.78 6.17 13.56
CA TYR A 123 -1.02 5.13 12.55
C TYR A 123 -0.40 5.56 11.23
N GLY A 124 0.59 4.82 10.75
CA GLY A 124 1.22 5.01 9.45
C GLY A 124 0.72 3.95 8.46
N LEU A 125 0.28 4.38 7.28
CA LEU A 125 -0.07 3.51 6.17
C LEU A 125 1.02 3.57 5.11
N THR A 126 1.58 2.42 4.70
CA THR A 126 2.72 2.40 3.79
C THR A 126 2.31 2.57 2.33
N HIS A 127 2.32 3.81 1.87
CA HIS A 127 2.22 4.16 0.46
C HIS A 127 3.61 4.46 -0.11
N THR A 128 4.33 3.42 -0.49
CA THR A 128 5.76 3.45 -0.88
C THR A 128 6.06 4.48 -1.97
N TYR A 129 5.19 4.62 -2.97
CA TYR A 129 5.49 5.45 -4.15
C TYR A 129 5.58 6.94 -3.86
N THR A 130 4.93 7.42 -2.80
CA THR A 130 5.05 8.83 -2.36
C THR A 130 6.39 9.13 -1.65
N GLY A 131 7.17 8.10 -1.37
CA GLY A 131 8.52 8.21 -0.83
C GLY A 131 9.60 8.57 -1.87
N TYR A 132 9.36 8.33 -3.15
CA TYR A 132 10.34 8.58 -4.21
C TYR A 132 10.68 10.07 -4.34
N PRO A 133 11.97 10.44 -4.46
CA PRO A 133 12.39 11.85 -4.56
C PRO A 133 11.69 12.61 -5.69
N MET A 134 11.58 12.00 -6.87
CA MET A 134 10.96 12.67 -8.03
C MET A 134 9.44 12.82 -7.89
N VAL A 135 8.77 11.96 -7.14
CA VAL A 135 7.35 12.13 -6.80
C VAL A 135 7.16 13.29 -5.82
N ARG A 136 8.06 13.47 -4.88
CA ARG A 136 8.07 14.61 -3.96
C ARG A 136 8.39 15.91 -4.71
N GLU A 137 9.34 15.91 -5.63
CA GLU A 137 9.63 17.07 -6.50
C GLU A 137 8.42 17.42 -7.37
N ALA A 138 7.75 16.42 -7.97
CA ALA A 138 6.52 16.63 -8.74
C ALA A 138 5.43 17.33 -7.89
N ARG A 139 5.27 16.91 -6.63
CA ARG A 139 4.36 17.57 -5.68
C ARG A 139 4.74 19.02 -5.43
N GLU A 140 6.03 19.31 -5.21
CA GLU A 140 6.49 20.66 -4.93
C GLU A 140 6.32 21.60 -6.15
N ILE A 141 6.56 21.12 -7.37
CA ILE A 141 6.28 21.85 -8.62
C ILE A 141 4.81 22.25 -8.70
N VAL A 142 3.91 21.29 -8.44
CA VAL A 142 2.47 21.55 -8.42
C VAL A 142 2.10 22.54 -7.31
N ARG A 143 2.62 22.36 -6.09
CA ARG A 143 2.35 23.21 -4.92
C ARG A 143 2.80 24.68 -5.13
N ARG A 144 3.93 24.89 -5.82
CA ARG A 144 4.41 26.23 -6.19
C ARG A 144 3.56 26.92 -7.26
N GLY A 145 2.68 26.16 -7.92
CA GLY A 145 1.85 26.67 -9.02
C GLY A 145 2.59 26.85 -10.35
N ASP A 146 3.73 26.18 -10.51
CA ASP A 146 4.59 26.30 -11.69
C ASP A 146 3.82 25.89 -12.96
N LEU A 147 2.95 24.87 -12.87
CA LEU A 147 2.12 24.38 -13.97
C LEU A 147 0.87 25.23 -14.25
N GLY A 148 0.56 26.23 -13.41
CA GLY A 148 -0.71 26.94 -13.45
C GLY A 148 -1.86 26.09 -12.89
N ALA A 149 -3.12 26.47 -13.20
CA ALA A 149 -4.27 25.68 -12.76
C ALA A 149 -4.25 24.29 -13.41
N LEU A 150 -4.41 23.26 -12.58
CA LEU A 150 -4.40 21.88 -13.07
C LEU A 150 -5.66 21.58 -13.87
N ARG A 151 -5.51 20.90 -14.99
CA ARG A 151 -6.58 20.58 -15.94
C ARG A 151 -6.86 19.09 -16.05
N LYS A 152 -5.79 18.28 -16.04
CA LYS A 152 -5.90 16.83 -16.23
C LYS A 152 -4.84 16.07 -15.47
N VAL A 153 -5.25 14.93 -14.89
CA VAL A 153 -4.35 13.93 -14.30
C VAL A 153 -4.59 12.58 -14.96
N VAL A 154 -3.53 11.87 -15.33
CA VAL A 154 -3.61 10.51 -15.85
C VAL A 154 -2.66 9.67 -15.02
N VAL A 155 -3.18 8.61 -14.45
CA VAL A 155 -2.39 7.61 -13.72
C VAL A 155 -2.73 6.23 -14.25
N GLU A 156 -1.70 5.44 -14.44
CA GLU A 156 -1.84 4.03 -14.83
C GLU A 156 -0.92 3.17 -13.96
N TYR A 157 -1.40 1.98 -13.62
CA TYR A 157 -0.61 0.98 -12.93
C TYR A 157 -0.91 -0.40 -13.53
N SER A 158 -0.03 -0.84 -14.41
CA SER A 158 -0.17 -2.09 -15.12
C SER A 158 0.85 -3.11 -14.65
N GLN A 159 0.39 -4.34 -14.44
CA GLN A 159 1.18 -5.51 -14.09
C GLN A 159 0.64 -6.72 -14.88
N GLY A 160 1.50 -7.66 -15.23
CA GLY A 160 1.11 -8.86 -15.98
C GLY A 160 1.17 -10.16 -15.17
N TRP A 161 1.46 -10.11 -13.89
CA TRP A 161 1.74 -11.32 -13.09
C TRP A 161 0.51 -12.20 -12.80
N LEU A 162 -0.71 -11.64 -12.91
CA LEU A 162 -1.98 -12.35 -12.82
C LEU A 162 -2.66 -12.55 -14.18
N ALA A 163 -1.95 -12.39 -15.30
CA ALA A 163 -2.51 -12.65 -16.63
C ALA A 163 -3.01 -14.10 -16.79
N GLU A 164 -2.40 -15.04 -16.08
CA GLU A 164 -2.84 -16.42 -15.99
C GLU A 164 -3.48 -16.72 -14.62
N PRO A 165 -4.37 -17.73 -14.51
CA PRO A 165 -5.05 -18.09 -13.26
C PRO A 165 -4.13 -18.87 -12.30
N ILE A 166 -2.97 -18.33 -11.96
CA ILE A 166 -1.93 -18.99 -11.14
C ILE A 166 -2.38 -19.25 -9.69
N GLU A 167 -3.40 -18.54 -9.23
CA GLU A 167 -4.03 -18.77 -7.92
C GLU A 167 -4.66 -20.17 -7.79
N ARG A 168 -5.04 -20.80 -8.91
CA ARG A 168 -5.72 -22.11 -8.92
C ARG A 168 -4.79 -23.27 -8.58
N SER A 169 -3.50 -23.13 -8.78
CA SER A 169 -2.54 -24.18 -8.43
C SER A 169 -2.42 -24.36 -6.91
N GLY A 170 -2.74 -23.32 -6.13
CA GLY A 170 -2.52 -23.28 -4.68
C GLY A 170 -1.07 -23.09 -4.27
N ASP A 171 -0.12 -23.19 -5.19
CA ASP A 171 1.32 -23.09 -4.92
C ASP A 171 1.79 -21.64 -4.82
N HIS A 172 1.07 -20.71 -5.45
CA HIS A 172 1.44 -19.30 -5.46
C HIS A 172 0.74 -18.52 -4.34
N LYS A 173 1.32 -18.56 -3.15
CA LYS A 173 0.75 -17.98 -1.93
C LYS A 173 0.21 -16.56 -2.11
N GLN A 174 0.92 -15.69 -2.84
CA GLN A 174 0.52 -14.29 -3.03
C GLN A 174 -0.73 -14.16 -3.93
N ALA A 175 -0.85 -15.00 -4.96
CA ALA A 175 -2.01 -15.01 -5.83
C ALA A 175 -3.23 -15.61 -5.11
N THR A 176 -3.03 -16.70 -4.34
CA THR A 176 -4.10 -17.42 -3.66
C THR A 176 -4.93 -16.52 -2.75
N TRP A 177 -4.30 -15.79 -1.82
CA TRP A 177 -5.05 -14.93 -0.90
C TRP A 177 -5.60 -13.66 -1.57
N ARG A 178 -4.91 -13.11 -2.60
CA ARG A 178 -5.39 -11.93 -3.34
C ARG A 178 -6.59 -12.22 -4.22
N ALA A 179 -6.76 -13.45 -4.68
CA ALA A 179 -7.92 -13.85 -5.45
C ALA A 179 -9.12 -14.28 -4.58
N ASP A 180 -8.93 -14.37 -3.25
CA ASP A 180 -10.00 -14.71 -2.31
C ASP A 180 -10.61 -13.43 -1.67
N PRO A 181 -11.90 -13.12 -1.95
CA PRO A 181 -12.58 -11.99 -1.34
C PRO A 181 -12.60 -12.01 0.20
N ALA A 182 -12.52 -13.19 0.83
CA ALA A 182 -12.51 -13.33 2.27
C ALA A 182 -11.19 -12.82 2.91
N GLU A 183 -10.09 -12.86 2.17
CA GLU A 183 -8.77 -12.42 2.64
C GLU A 183 -8.37 -11.05 2.09
N GLN A 184 -8.66 -10.81 0.80
CA GLN A 184 -8.35 -9.57 0.08
C GLN A 184 -9.32 -8.44 0.43
N GLY A 185 -10.61 -8.73 0.58
CA GLY A 185 -11.68 -7.75 0.75
C GLY A 185 -12.47 -7.51 -0.53
N GLU A 186 -13.11 -6.35 -0.65
CA GLU A 186 -14.06 -6.03 -1.71
C GLU A 186 -13.41 -5.71 -3.07
N GLY A 187 -12.14 -5.28 -3.10
CA GLY A 187 -11.43 -4.91 -4.32
C GLY A 187 -10.28 -5.85 -4.64
N GLY A 188 -10.21 -6.34 -5.87
CA GLY A 188 -9.08 -7.10 -6.41
C GLY A 188 -7.94 -6.17 -6.85
N CYS A 189 -7.81 -5.96 -8.15
CA CYS A 189 -6.82 -5.07 -8.75
C CYS A 189 -6.93 -3.63 -8.22
N ILE A 190 -8.16 -3.08 -8.12
CA ILE A 190 -8.37 -1.72 -7.60
C ILE A 190 -7.93 -1.61 -6.14
N GLY A 191 -8.19 -2.62 -5.32
CA GLY A 191 -7.79 -2.68 -3.90
C GLY A 191 -6.31 -2.95 -3.68
N ASP A 192 -5.65 -3.68 -4.57
CA ASP A 192 -4.22 -4.01 -4.44
C ASP A 192 -3.31 -2.93 -5.03
N ILE A 193 -3.52 -2.52 -6.28
CA ILE A 193 -2.66 -1.56 -7.00
C ILE A 193 -3.34 -0.24 -7.32
N GLY A 194 -4.65 -0.21 -7.52
CA GLY A 194 -5.39 1.03 -7.75
C GLY A 194 -5.32 2.00 -6.58
N VAL A 195 -5.22 1.51 -5.34
CA VAL A 195 -5.03 2.35 -4.14
C VAL A 195 -3.73 3.16 -4.20
N HIS A 196 -2.67 2.62 -4.79
CA HIS A 196 -1.42 3.35 -5.02
C HIS A 196 -1.61 4.45 -6.07
N SER A 197 -2.33 4.14 -7.15
CA SER A 197 -2.65 5.11 -8.20
C SER A 197 -3.48 6.26 -7.65
N PHE A 198 -4.47 5.96 -6.81
CA PHE A 198 -5.29 6.98 -6.16
C PHE A 198 -4.46 7.85 -5.21
N ASN A 199 -3.66 7.23 -4.37
CA ASN A 199 -2.81 7.93 -3.40
C ASN A 199 -1.80 8.87 -4.08
N ILE A 200 -1.09 8.42 -5.12
CA ILE A 200 -0.08 9.25 -5.78
C ILE A 200 -0.73 10.44 -6.52
N VAL A 201 -1.94 10.26 -7.06
CA VAL A 201 -2.70 11.35 -7.68
C VAL A 201 -3.02 12.44 -6.67
N GLU A 202 -3.64 12.11 -5.54
CA GLU A 202 -3.99 13.08 -4.51
C GLU A 202 -2.73 13.70 -3.88
N PHE A 203 -1.71 12.90 -3.63
CA PHE A 203 -0.45 13.35 -3.03
C PHE A 203 0.27 14.40 -3.90
N VAL A 204 0.38 14.15 -5.20
CA VAL A 204 1.10 15.04 -6.12
C VAL A 204 0.26 16.24 -6.52
N SER A 205 -1.00 16.01 -6.86
CA SER A 205 -1.85 17.09 -7.38
C SER A 205 -2.43 17.98 -6.30
N GLY A 206 -2.59 17.49 -5.07
CA GLY A 206 -3.33 18.17 -4.01
C GLY A 206 -4.84 18.26 -4.26
N LEU A 207 -5.33 17.67 -5.36
CA LEU A 207 -6.74 17.69 -5.73
C LEU A 207 -7.52 16.63 -4.97
N GLN A 208 -8.77 16.92 -4.62
CA GLN A 208 -9.70 15.97 -4.03
C GLN A 208 -10.64 15.41 -5.08
N VAL A 209 -10.81 14.09 -5.11
CA VAL A 209 -11.76 13.43 -6.00
C VAL A 209 -13.18 13.65 -5.48
N SER A 210 -14.04 14.22 -6.30
CA SER A 210 -15.44 14.51 -5.95
C SER A 210 -16.43 13.53 -6.60
N ARG A 211 -16.10 12.95 -7.75
CA ARG A 211 -16.95 11.98 -8.46
C ARG A 211 -16.11 10.98 -9.23
N VAL A 212 -16.61 9.77 -9.33
CA VAL A 212 -16.01 8.68 -10.11
C VAL A 212 -17.05 8.04 -11.05
N CYS A 213 -16.56 7.51 -12.18
CA CYS A 213 -17.27 6.56 -13.01
C CYS A 213 -16.29 5.43 -13.30
N ALA A 214 -16.58 4.24 -12.80
CA ALA A 214 -15.66 3.11 -12.81
C ALA A 214 -16.24 1.94 -13.60
N ASP A 215 -15.36 1.30 -14.37
CA ASP A 215 -15.53 -0.04 -14.93
C ASP A 215 -14.54 -0.96 -14.22
N LEU A 216 -15.04 -1.89 -13.41
CA LEU A 216 -14.27 -2.91 -12.71
C LEU A 216 -14.62 -4.26 -13.31
N SER A 217 -13.66 -4.94 -13.90
CA SER A 217 -13.88 -6.15 -14.65
C SER A 217 -13.04 -7.31 -14.11
N SER A 218 -13.64 -8.51 -14.08
CA SER A 218 -12.96 -9.78 -13.91
C SER A 218 -12.84 -10.43 -15.29
N VAL A 219 -11.69 -10.28 -15.92
CA VAL A 219 -11.44 -10.74 -17.30
C VAL A 219 -10.97 -12.18 -17.33
N VAL A 220 -10.10 -12.59 -16.39
CA VAL A 220 -9.65 -13.97 -16.29
C VAL A 220 -10.79 -14.85 -15.79
N PRO A 221 -11.22 -15.87 -16.57
CA PRO A 221 -12.41 -16.66 -16.23
C PRO A 221 -12.36 -17.26 -14.83
N GLY A 222 -13.45 -17.11 -14.07
CA GLY A 222 -13.65 -17.70 -12.74
C GLY A 222 -13.03 -16.91 -11.58
N ARG A 223 -12.39 -15.76 -11.79
CA ARG A 223 -12.05 -14.81 -10.73
C ARG A 223 -13.32 -14.16 -10.19
N ARG A 224 -13.32 -13.88 -8.90
CA ARG A 224 -14.44 -13.25 -8.19
C ARG A 224 -14.22 -11.77 -7.92
N LEU A 225 -12.97 -11.32 -7.95
CA LEU A 225 -12.55 -9.93 -7.80
C LEU A 225 -12.10 -9.37 -9.14
N ASP A 226 -12.09 -8.05 -9.24
CA ASP A 226 -11.58 -7.34 -10.41
C ASP A 226 -10.09 -7.61 -10.64
N ASP A 227 -9.71 -7.82 -11.90
CA ASP A 227 -8.32 -7.93 -12.33
C ASP A 227 -7.94 -6.84 -13.36
N ASP A 228 -8.94 -6.06 -13.79
CA ASP A 228 -8.81 -4.87 -14.61
C ASP A 228 -9.75 -3.77 -14.14
N CYS A 229 -9.29 -2.51 -14.23
CA CYS A 229 -10.01 -1.37 -13.69
C CYS A 229 -9.74 -0.09 -14.49
N ASN A 230 -10.82 0.57 -14.93
CA ASN A 230 -10.78 1.85 -15.65
C ASN A 230 -11.70 2.87 -14.97
N VAL A 231 -11.13 3.98 -14.47
CA VAL A 231 -11.89 4.97 -13.70
C VAL A 231 -11.73 6.37 -14.29
N LEU A 232 -12.86 7.01 -14.60
CA LEU A 232 -12.92 8.44 -14.88
C LEU A 232 -13.09 9.20 -13.57
N LEU A 233 -12.23 10.19 -13.33
CA LEU A 233 -12.21 11.01 -12.13
C LEU A 233 -12.69 12.44 -12.40
N ARG A 234 -13.43 12.99 -11.45
CA ARG A 234 -13.73 14.41 -11.37
C ARG A 234 -13.17 14.95 -10.07
N PHE A 235 -12.45 16.05 -10.16
CA PHE A 235 -11.86 16.70 -8.99
C PHE A 235 -12.62 17.98 -8.65
N ASP A 236 -12.54 18.38 -7.40
CA ASP A 236 -12.95 19.70 -6.98
C ASP A 236 -12.13 20.75 -7.75
N GLY A 237 -12.77 21.87 -8.13
CA GLY A 237 -12.11 22.87 -8.98
C GLY A 237 -12.13 22.58 -10.48
N GLY A 238 -12.72 21.45 -10.91
CA GLY A 238 -13.05 21.20 -12.30
C GLY A 238 -12.04 20.39 -13.13
N ALA A 239 -10.88 20.06 -12.59
CA ALA A 239 -9.93 19.17 -13.26
C ALA A 239 -10.55 17.78 -13.56
N ARG A 240 -9.99 17.08 -14.53
CA ARG A 240 -10.42 15.74 -14.96
C ARG A 240 -9.29 14.75 -14.79
N GLY A 241 -9.63 13.48 -14.52
CA GLY A 241 -8.63 12.43 -14.43
C GLY A 241 -9.07 11.12 -15.05
N VAL A 242 -8.06 10.27 -15.27
CA VAL A 242 -8.20 8.87 -15.63
C VAL A 242 -7.27 8.06 -14.75
N LEU A 243 -7.80 7.01 -14.15
CA LEU A 243 -7.03 5.99 -13.44
C LEU A 243 -7.25 4.66 -14.14
N ILE A 244 -6.15 4.01 -14.49
CA ILE A 244 -6.13 2.66 -15.06
C ILE A 244 -5.32 1.79 -14.09
N ALA A 245 -5.85 0.63 -13.73
CA ALA A 245 -5.13 -0.38 -12.99
C ALA A 245 -5.43 -1.76 -13.58
N SER A 246 -4.40 -2.55 -13.85
CA SER A 246 -4.54 -3.87 -14.45
C SER A 246 -3.49 -4.82 -13.90
N GLN A 247 -3.89 -6.04 -13.53
CA GLN A 247 -2.97 -7.11 -13.15
C GLN A 247 -2.86 -8.20 -14.23
N ILE A 248 -3.50 -7.97 -15.37
CA ILE A 248 -3.55 -8.89 -16.51
C ILE A 248 -2.86 -8.34 -17.76
N ALA A 249 -2.15 -7.24 -17.65
CA ALA A 249 -1.38 -6.61 -18.73
C ALA A 249 -0.11 -7.43 -19.01
N ALA A 250 -0.25 -8.52 -19.75
CA ALA A 250 0.82 -9.48 -20.02
C ALA A 250 2.05 -8.79 -20.61
N GLY A 251 3.21 -8.98 -19.96
CA GLY A 251 4.48 -8.34 -20.33
C GLY A 251 4.84 -7.13 -19.47
N ASP A 252 3.89 -6.46 -18.85
CA ASP A 252 4.15 -5.38 -17.90
C ASP A 252 4.66 -5.94 -16.56
N ARG A 253 5.64 -5.24 -15.99
CA ARG A 253 6.26 -5.63 -14.70
C ARG A 253 5.63 -4.89 -13.53
N ASN A 254 5.88 -3.58 -13.45
CA ASN A 254 5.40 -2.71 -12.37
C ASN A 254 5.22 -1.28 -12.90
N GLY A 255 4.35 -1.14 -13.89
CA GLY A 255 4.17 0.03 -14.75
C GLY A 255 3.36 1.16 -14.11
N LEU A 256 3.71 1.60 -12.88
CA LEU A 256 3.08 2.79 -12.32
C LEU A 256 3.63 4.05 -12.99
N ARG A 257 2.73 4.85 -13.58
CA ARG A 257 3.05 6.11 -14.25
C ARG A 257 2.04 7.20 -13.89
N LEU A 258 2.53 8.40 -13.64
CA LEU A 258 1.72 9.58 -13.34
C LEU A 258 2.03 10.71 -14.32
N ARG A 259 0.97 11.29 -14.89
CA ARG A 259 1.05 12.49 -15.73
C ARG A 259 0.08 13.55 -15.21
N VAL A 260 0.58 14.76 -15.00
CA VAL A 260 -0.21 15.90 -14.51
C VAL A 260 -0.06 17.05 -15.49
N TYR A 261 -1.18 17.64 -15.91
CA TYR A 261 -1.23 18.70 -16.90
C TYR A 261 -1.92 19.93 -16.31
N GLY A 262 -1.22 21.05 -16.37
CA GLY A 262 -1.74 22.37 -16.03
C GLY A 262 -1.83 23.30 -17.24
N GLU A 263 -2.05 24.58 -16.99
CA GLU A 263 -2.16 25.62 -18.03
C GLU A 263 -0.84 25.94 -18.72
N LYS A 264 0.26 25.85 -17.96
CA LYS A 264 1.59 26.28 -18.41
C LYS A 264 2.49 25.12 -18.84
N GLY A 265 2.14 23.90 -18.46
CA GLY A 265 2.94 22.71 -18.78
C GLY A 265 2.38 21.46 -18.12
N GLY A 266 3.12 20.36 -18.25
CA GLY A 266 2.81 19.09 -17.63
C GLY A 266 4.06 18.40 -17.13
N LEU A 267 3.86 17.44 -16.23
CA LEU A 267 4.90 16.55 -15.75
C LEU A 267 4.55 15.08 -16.01
N ASP A 268 5.58 14.25 -16.12
CA ASP A 268 5.50 12.82 -16.38
C ASP A 268 6.55 12.10 -15.52
N TRP A 269 6.09 11.18 -14.69
CA TRP A 269 6.92 10.31 -13.86
C TRP A 269 6.52 8.85 -14.07
N SER A 270 7.51 7.96 -14.12
CA SER A 270 7.30 6.51 -14.22
C SER A 270 8.16 5.77 -13.21
N HIS A 271 7.59 4.76 -12.57
CA HIS A 271 8.31 3.87 -11.65
C HIS A 271 9.42 3.06 -12.34
N GLU A 272 9.33 2.81 -13.62
CA GLU A 272 10.40 2.13 -14.37
C GLU A 272 11.68 2.98 -14.50
N GLN A 273 11.57 4.29 -14.34
CA GLN A 273 12.68 5.25 -14.27
C GLN A 273 12.44 6.22 -13.10
N PRO A 274 12.50 5.72 -11.85
CA PRO A 274 11.99 6.46 -10.68
C PRO A 274 12.77 7.74 -10.36
N ASP A 275 14.02 7.82 -10.80
CA ASP A 275 14.90 8.97 -10.60
C ASP A 275 14.75 10.05 -11.68
N ARG A 276 13.80 9.87 -12.59
CA ARG A 276 13.53 10.80 -13.67
C ARG A 276 12.14 11.42 -13.53
N LEU A 277 12.07 12.76 -13.61
CA LEU A 277 10.86 13.53 -13.78
C LEU A 277 10.97 14.38 -15.04
N THR A 278 10.09 14.17 -16.00
CA THR A 278 10.04 14.96 -17.23
C THR A 278 9.06 16.10 -17.07
N ILE A 279 9.50 17.32 -17.40
CA ILE A 279 8.64 18.52 -17.38
C ILE A 279 8.56 19.07 -18.80
N ASN A 280 7.35 19.17 -19.33
CA ASN A 280 7.06 19.70 -20.66
C ASN A 280 6.35 21.04 -20.54
N TRP A 281 7.06 22.11 -20.83
CA TRP A 281 6.50 23.46 -20.80
C TRP A 281 5.76 23.80 -22.10
N LEU A 282 4.62 24.49 -21.98
CA LEU A 282 3.83 24.89 -23.16
C LEU A 282 4.61 25.80 -24.12
N LYS A 283 5.51 26.63 -23.59
CA LYS A 283 6.26 27.66 -24.34
C LYS A 283 7.77 27.59 -24.14
N ALA A 284 8.31 26.47 -23.64
CA ALA A 284 9.73 26.27 -23.40
C ALA A 284 10.14 24.83 -23.73
N PRO A 285 11.45 24.55 -23.91
CA PRO A 285 11.93 23.21 -24.10
C PRO A 285 11.59 22.28 -22.93
N THR A 286 11.51 20.98 -23.22
CA THR A 286 11.37 19.91 -22.21
C THR A 286 12.60 19.85 -21.31
N GLN A 287 12.42 19.63 -20.05
CA GLN A 287 13.44 19.50 -19.00
C GLN A 287 13.35 18.15 -18.30
#